data_c73035ececf6e6676d35fe5f97c52f95
#
_entry.id   c73035ececf6e6676d35fe5f97c52f95
#
_cell.length_a   1.000
_cell.length_b   1.000
_cell.length_c   1.000
_cell.angle_alpha   90.00
_cell.angle_beta   90.00
_cell.angle_gamma   90.00
#
_symmetry.space_group_name_H-M   'P 1'
#
loop_
_entity.id
_entity.type
_entity.pdbx_description
1 polymer ?
#
loop_
_entity_poly.entity_id
_entity_poly.type
_entity_poly.pdbx_seq_one_letter_code
_entity_poly.pdbx_strand_id
1 'polypeptide(L)'
;IFKKIMFKIMRKSNQNQIIFSASDLSNHIHCKHLTNLNYDVVQGLKEKPISNNKVLDVLRERGIDFENSFLIELESKGFLFFIIDQEEENGRQKTIEAMHQGADYIYQARLSNEKWQGWADFLVKVNQSSKLGDWSYEVIDTKLSTETRAGTILQIALYSEIIAEIQGVLPENMRVRTPESEIVY
;
A
#
# COMPACT_ATOMS: atom_id res chain seq x y z
N ILE A 1 1.54 -6.76 -17.99
CA ILE A 1 0.56 -5.66 -17.79
C ILE A 1 -0.16 -6.01 -16.49
N PHE A 2 0.30 -5.46 -15.36
CA PHE A 2 -0.32 -5.71 -14.08
C PHE A 2 -1.61 -4.90 -13.98
N LYS A 3 -2.74 -5.59 -13.85
CA LYS A 3 -4.04 -4.97 -13.66
C LYS A 3 -4.14 -4.59 -12.18
N LYS A 4 -3.90 -3.30 -11.85
CA LYS A 4 -4.06 -2.83 -10.46
C LYS A 4 -5.47 -3.13 -9.98
N ILE A 5 -5.61 -4.09 -9.07
CA ILE A 5 -6.90 -4.39 -8.45
C ILE A 5 -7.34 -3.14 -7.71
N MET A 6 -8.48 -2.63 -8.09
CA MET A 6 -9.08 -1.43 -7.53
C MET A 6 -9.16 -1.56 -6.02
N PHE A 7 -8.51 -0.66 -5.27
CA PHE A 7 -8.51 -0.63 -3.82
C PHE A 7 -9.91 -0.90 -3.28
N LYS A 8 -10.05 -2.04 -2.63
CA LYS A 8 -11.30 -2.37 -1.97
C LYS A 8 -11.35 -1.51 -0.71
N ILE A 9 -12.32 -0.62 -0.64
CA ILE A 9 -12.83 -0.05 0.58
C ILE A 9 -13.06 -1.21 1.56
N MET A 10 -13.28 -0.92 2.84
CA MET A 10 -13.57 -1.92 3.87
C MET A 10 -14.38 -3.12 3.35
N ARG A 11 -14.13 -4.28 3.89
CA ARG A 11 -14.83 -5.52 3.52
C ARG A 11 -15.09 -6.39 4.75
N LYS A 12 -15.95 -7.37 4.61
CA LYS A 12 -16.08 -8.44 5.61
C LYS A 12 -15.03 -9.53 5.38
N SER A 13 -14.42 -9.98 6.47
CA SER A 13 -13.63 -11.19 6.50
C SER A 13 -14.55 -12.43 6.45
N ASN A 14 -13.95 -13.62 6.30
CA ASN A 14 -14.69 -14.88 6.40
C ASN A 14 -15.35 -15.10 7.79
N GLN A 15 -14.85 -14.41 8.81
CA GLN A 15 -15.40 -14.41 10.18
C GLN A 15 -16.40 -13.27 10.43
N ASN A 16 -16.89 -12.64 9.37
CA ASN A 16 -17.86 -11.51 9.42
C ASN A 16 -17.33 -10.23 10.12
N GLN A 17 -16.02 -10.14 10.35
CA GLN A 17 -15.37 -8.93 10.89
C GLN A 17 -15.11 -7.92 9.78
N ILE A 18 -15.19 -6.63 10.12
CA ILE A 18 -14.85 -5.57 9.17
C ILE A 18 -13.32 -5.41 9.13
N ILE A 19 -12.77 -5.52 7.92
CA ILE A 19 -11.37 -5.22 7.61
C ILE A 19 -11.32 -3.91 6.82
N PHE A 20 -10.58 -2.95 7.35
CA PHE A 20 -10.42 -1.62 6.77
C PHE A 20 -9.22 -1.58 5.81
N SER A 21 -9.21 -0.55 4.98
CA SER A 21 -8.08 -0.20 4.11
C SER A 21 -7.55 1.20 4.43
N ALA A 22 -6.35 1.51 3.97
CA ALA A 22 -5.79 2.86 4.10
C ALA A 22 -6.67 3.93 3.43
N SER A 23 -7.40 3.57 2.36
CA SER A 23 -8.36 4.45 1.71
C SER A 23 -9.54 4.80 2.62
N ASP A 24 -9.97 3.87 3.50
CA ASP A 24 -11.06 4.15 4.45
C ASP A 24 -10.62 5.17 5.49
N LEU A 25 -9.36 5.11 5.95
CA LEU A 25 -8.80 6.09 6.87
C LEU A 25 -8.76 7.49 6.23
N SER A 26 -8.25 7.60 5.01
CA SER A 26 -8.23 8.84 4.25
C SER A 26 -9.64 9.39 4.02
N ASN A 27 -10.58 8.52 3.61
CA ASN A 27 -11.98 8.89 3.39
C ASN A 27 -12.64 9.39 4.67
N HIS A 28 -12.36 8.76 5.82
CA HIS A 28 -12.93 9.16 7.12
C HIS A 28 -12.54 10.59 7.50
N ILE A 29 -11.27 10.97 7.27
CA ILE A 29 -10.81 12.33 7.57
C ILE A 29 -11.45 13.36 6.65
N HIS A 30 -11.64 13.02 5.37
CA HIS A 30 -12.30 13.91 4.43
C HIS A 30 -13.80 14.01 4.67
N CYS A 31 -14.47 12.91 5.02
CA CYS A 31 -15.90 12.86 5.23
C CYS A 31 -16.31 11.67 6.10
N LYS A 32 -16.60 11.92 7.37
CA LYS A 32 -17.10 10.88 8.29
C LYS A 32 -18.38 10.19 7.80
N HIS A 33 -19.24 10.93 7.09
CA HIS A 33 -20.47 10.36 6.53
C HIS A 33 -20.17 9.30 5.47
N LEU A 34 -19.11 9.47 4.67
CA LEU A 34 -18.69 8.48 3.68
C LEU A 34 -18.31 7.14 4.34
N THR A 35 -17.72 7.18 5.52
CA THR A 35 -17.42 5.95 6.28
C THR A 35 -18.70 5.17 6.62
N ASN A 36 -19.75 5.87 7.06
CA ASN A 36 -21.03 5.24 7.37
C ASN A 36 -21.67 4.65 6.10
N LEU A 37 -21.64 5.38 4.98
CA LEU A 37 -22.16 4.90 3.70
C LEU A 37 -21.41 3.63 3.22
N ASN A 38 -20.08 3.64 3.33
CA ASN A 38 -19.27 2.47 2.98
C ASN A 38 -19.57 1.29 3.90
N TYR A 39 -19.79 1.54 5.19
CA TYR A 39 -20.20 0.51 6.14
C TYR A 39 -21.56 -0.10 5.76
N ASP A 40 -22.56 0.74 5.43
CA ASP A 40 -23.87 0.28 4.96
C ASP A 40 -23.77 -0.61 3.72
N VAL A 41 -22.89 -0.24 2.75
CA VAL A 41 -22.62 -1.04 1.55
C VAL A 41 -22.02 -2.40 1.92
N VAL A 42 -21.05 -2.43 2.82
CA VAL A 42 -20.40 -3.68 3.26
C VAL A 42 -21.37 -4.57 4.05
N GLN A 43 -22.34 -3.98 4.76
CA GLN A 43 -23.40 -4.71 5.44
C GLN A 43 -24.51 -5.20 4.49
N GLY A 44 -24.51 -4.75 3.23
CA GLY A 44 -25.55 -5.07 2.25
C GLY A 44 -26.82 -4.25 2.43
N LEU A 45 -26.77 -3.16 3.20
CA LEU A 45 -27.90 -2.26 3.43
C LEU A 45 -28.07 -1.23 2.31
N LYS A 46 -27.02 -1.01 1.53
CA LYS A 46 -27.01 -0.10 0.37
C LYS A 46 -26.21 -0.69 -0.77
N GLU A 47 -26.55 -0.31 -1.98
CA GLU A 47 -25.76 -0.63 -3.17
C GLU A 47 -24.61 0.37 -3.32
N LYS A 48 -23.46 -0.14 -3.80
CA LYS A 48 -22.32 0.72 -4.12
C LYS A 48 -22.63 1.51 -5.39
N PRO A 49 -22.52 2.85 -5.37
CA PRO A 49 -22.76 3.65 -6.57
C PRO A 49 -21.75 3.31 -7.68
N ILE A 50 -22.23 3.19 -8.91
CA ILE A 50 -21.39 2.99 -10.08
C ILE A 50 -20.88 4.36 -10.53
N SER A 51 -19.55 4.52 -10.56
CA SER A 51 -18.92 5.73 -11.07
C SER A 51 -18.24 5.45 -12.41
N ASN A 52 -18.68 6.17 -13.46
CA ASN A 52 -18.08 6.12 -14.80
C ASN A 52 -17.34 7.44 -15.07
N ASN A 53 -16.26 7.68 -14.34
CA ASN A 53 -15.46 8.90 -14.52
C ASN A 53 -14.19 8.60 -15.33
N LYS A 54 -14.26 8.84 -16.66
CA LYS A 54 -13.13 8.62 -17.58
C LYS A 54 -11.86 9.39 -17.22
N VAL A 55 -12.00 10.57 -16.60
CA VAL A 55 -10.84 11.36 -16.16
C VAL A 55 -10.10 10.64 -15.03
N LEU A 56 -10.83 10.06 -14.09
CA LEU A 56 -10.22 9.27 -13.01
C LEU A 56 -9.54 8.00 -13.55
N ASP A 57 -10.08 7.40 -14.60
CA ASP A 57 -9.49 6.22 -15.22
C ASP A 57 -8.15 6.57 -15.88
N VAL A 58 -8.07 7.67 -16.63
CA VAL A 58 -6.81 8.16 -17.21
C VAL A 58 -5.77 8.51 -16.12
N LEU A 59 -6.20 9.14 -15.02
CA LEU A 59 -5.29 9.44 -13.91
C LEU A 59 -4.76 8.16 -13.23
N ARG A 60 -5.59 7.13 -13.12
CA ARG A 60 -5.15 5.82 -12.59
C ARG A 60 -4.13 5.15 -13.51
N GLU A 61 -4.38 5.13 -14.81
CA GLU A 61 -3.46 4.59 -15.81
C GLU A 61 -2.09 5.27 -15.73
N ARG A 62 -2.06 6.61 -15.71
CA ARG A 62 -0.81 7.37 -15.55
C ARG A 62 -0.10 7.06 -14.22
N GLY A 63 -0.86 6.85 -13.13
CA GLY A 63 -0.30 6.42 -11.85
C GLY A 63 0.40 5.06 -11.95
N ILE A 64 -0.24 4.10 -12.62
CA ILE A 64 0.32 2.76 -12.87
C ILE A 64 1.58 2.87 -13.76
N ASP A 65 1.55 3.68 -14.81
CA ASP A 65 2.69 3.87 -15.69
C ASP A 65 3.89 4.47 -14.94
N PHE A 66 3.64 5.43 -14.05
CA PHE A 66 4.69 6.01 -13.23
C PHE A 66 5.29 4.99 -12.26
N GLU A 67 4.47 4.20 -11.58
CA GLU A 67 4.87 3.13 -10.68
C GLU A 67 5.72 2.08 -11.41
N ASN A 68 5.29 1.67 -12.62
CA ASN A 68 6.05 0.75 -13.48
C ASN A 68 7.38 1.36 -13.95
N SER A 69 7.42 2.66 -14.25
CA SER A 69 8.65 3.34 -14.64
C SER A 69 9.67 3.36 -13.50
N PHE A 70 9.21 3.55 -12.27
CA PHE A 70 10.06 3.47 -11.09
C PHE A 70 10.58 2.03 -10.87
N LEU A 71 9.74 1.02 -11.05
CA LEU A 71 10.16 -0.38 -11.00
C LEU A 71 11.28 -0.67 -12.02
N ILE A 72 11.11 -0.26 -13.27
CA ILE A 72 12.12 -0.43 -14.33
C ILE A 72 13.42 0.31 -13.99
N GLU A 73 13.32 1.54 -13.44
CA GLU A 73 14.49 2.29 -12.98
C GLU A 73 15.29 1.49 -11.94
N LEU A 74 14.61 0.92 -10.94
CA LEU A 74 15.24 0.15 -9.89
C LEU A 74 15.85 -1.16 -10.42
N GLU A 75 15.15 -1.88 -11.30
CA GLU A 75 15.66 -3.10 -11.97
C GLU A 75 16.96 -2.81 -12.75
N SER A 76 17.00 -1.68 -13.44
CA SER A 76 18.19 -1.28 -14.21
C SER A 76 19.44 -1.05 -13.34
N LYS A 77 19.25 -0.77 -12.06
CA LYS A 77 20.31 -0.58 -11.06
C LYS A 77 20.81 -1.88 -10.43
N GLY A 78 20.19 -3.01 -10.79
CA GLY A 78 20.61 -4.35 -10.35
C GLY A 78 20.20 -4.73 -8.94
N PHE A 79 19.17 -4.09 -8.36
CA PHE A 79 18.64 -4.46 -7.07
C PHE A 79 17.91 -5.80 -7.09
N LEU A 80 17.91 -6.52 -5.96
CA LEU A 80 17.15 -7.74 -5.78
C LEU A 80 15.67 -7.40 -5.50
N PHE A 81 14.81 -7.81 -6.44
CA PHE A 81 13.38 -7.57 -6.36
C PHE A 81 12.56 -8.80 -6.03
N PHE A 82 11.48 -8.58 -5.27
CA PHE A 82 10.36 -9.49 -5.21
C PHE A 82 9.08 -8.76 -5.64
N ILE A 83 8.34 -9.38 -6.55
CA ILE A 83 7.05 -8.89 -7.03
C ILE A 83 5.96 -9.77 -6.42
N ILE A 84 5.02 -9.17 -5.70
CA ILE A 84 3.90 -9.89 -5.13
C ILE A 84 2.70 -9.73 -6.07
N ASP A 85 2.20 -10.83 -6.59
CA ASP A 85 1.01 -10.82 -7.43
C ASP A 85 -0.23 -10.49 -6.58
N GLN A 86 -1.01 -9.51 -7.03
CA GLN A 86 -2.20 -9.05 -6.33
C GLN A 86 -3.34 -10.08 -6.34
N GLU A 87 -3.33 -11.04 -7.25
CA GLU A 87 -4.33 -12.10 -7.35
C GLU A 87 -4.03 -13.30 -6.44
N GLU A 88 -2.82 -13.35 -5.86
CA GLU A 88 -2.44 -14.46 -4.98
C GLU A 88 -3.06 -14.33 -3.59
N GLU A 89 -3.71 -15.42 -3.14
CA GLU A 89 -4.32 -15.47 -1.81
C GLU A 89 -3.29 -15.36 -0.68
N ASN A 90 -2.08 -15.91 -0.88
CA ASN A 90 -0.98 -15.93 0.09
C ASN A 90 -0.03 -14.73 -0.03
N GLY A 91 -0.41 -13.65 -0.70
CA GLY A 91 0.45 -12.48 -0.93
C GLY A 91 1.07 -11.89 0.34
N ARG A 92 0.36 -11.90 1.49
CA ARG A 92 0.94 -11.47 2.78
C ARG A 92 2.10 -12.38 3.21
N GLN A 93 1.92 -13.69 3.10
CA GLN A 93 2.97 -14.66 3.46
C GLN A 93 4.20 -14.47 2.58
N LYS A 94 4.01 -14.29 1.26
CA LYS A 94 5.11 -14.01 0.32
C LYS A 94 5.83 -12.70 0.63
N THR A 95 5.09 -11.66 1.04
CA THR A 95 5.70 -10.40 1.49
C THR A 95 6.64 -10.65 2.68
N ILE A 96 6.18 -11.39 3.69
CA ILE A 96 6.98 -11.72 4.88
C ILE A 96 8.21 -12.56 4.51
N GLU A 97 8.04 -13.55 3.63
CA GLU A 97 9.14 -14.38 3.14
C GLU A 97 10.20 -13.54 2.39
N ALA A 98 9.78 -12.61 1.53
CA ALA A 98 10.68 -11.70 0.84
C ALA A 98 11.42 -10.77 1.82
N MET A 99 10.76 -10.30 2.88
CA MET A 99 11.40 -9.51 3.94
C MET A 99 12.47 -10.33 4.67
N HIS A 100 12.20 -11.59 5.01
CA HIS A 100 13.18 -12.48 5.65
C HIS A 100 14.34 -12.83 4.73
N GLN A 101 14.14 -12.90 3.42
CA GLN A 101 15.18 -13.14 2.43
C GLN A 101 16.06 -11.89 2.20
N GLY A 102 15.70 -10.75 2.73
CA GLY A 102 16.47 -9.51 2.62
C GLY A 102 16.43 -8.91 1.21
N ALA A 103 15.31 -9.04 0.49
CA ALA A 103 15.08 -8.37 -0.78
C ALA A 103 15.40 -6.88 -0.69
N ASP A 104 16.06 -6.29 -1.68
CA ASP A 104 16.33 -4.86 -1.66
C ASP A 104 15.04 -4.05 -1.81
N TYR A 105 14.13 -4.56 -2.66
CA TYR A 105 12.79 -4.00 -2.83
C TYR A 105 11.73 -5.10 -2.93
N ILE A 106 10.56 -4.83 -2.37
CA ILE A 106 9.37 -5.68 -2.53
C ILE A 106 8.28 -4.82 -3.17
N TYR A 107 7.90 -5.15 -4.40
CA TYR A 107 6.89 -4.45 -5.17
C TYR A 107 5.50 -5.03 -4.90
N GLN A 108 4.51 -4.14 -4.73
CA GLN A 108 3.12 -4.49 -4.41
C GLN A 108 3.03 -5.37 -3.16
N ALA A 109 3.73 -4.96 -2.09
CA ALA A 109 3.75 -5.70 -0.83
C ALA A 109 2.37 -5.76 -0.19
N ARG A 110 1.84 -6.98 0.03
CA ARG A 110 0.55 -7.15 0.69
C ARG A 110 0.72 -7.11 2.20
N LEU A 111 0.13 -6.10 2.81
CA LEU A 111 0.18 -5.84 4.24
C LEU A 111 -1.19 -6.02 4.87
N SER A 112 -1.26 -6.74 5.99
CA SER A 112 -2.48 -6.84 6.77
C SER A 112 -2.19 -7.26 8.21
N ASN A 113 -3.05 -6.80 9.12
CA ASN A 113 -3.18 -7.28 10.48
C ASN A 113 -4.66 -7.61 10.78
N GLU A 114 -5.06 -7.70 12.04
CA GLU A 114 -6.42 -8.08 12.44
C GLU A 114 -7.50 -7.13 11.93
N LYS A 115 -7.19 -5.83 11.76
CA LYS A 115 -8.16 -4.78 11.42
C LYS A 115 -7.94 -4.12 10.07
N TRP A 116 -6.70 -4.13 9.57
CA TRP A 116 -6.29 -3.37 8.41
C TRP A 116 -5.69 -4.24 7.33
N GLN A 117 -5.87 -3.84 6.08
CA GLN A 117 -5.22 -4.46 4.94
C GLN A 117 -4.93 -3.43 3.86
N GLY A 118 -3.93 -3.72 3.04
CA GLY A 118 -3.62 -2.93 1.85
C GLY A 118 -2.42 -3.46 1.10
N TRP A 119 -2.02 -2.67 0.13
CA TRP A 119 -0.88 -2.92 -0.72
C TRP A 119 0.02 -1.69 -0.66
N ALA A 120 1.24 -1.88 -0.18
CA ALA A 120 2.27 -0.86 -0.31
C ALA A 120 2.86 -0.94 -1.73
N ASP A 121 3.01 0.19 -2.39
CA ASP A 121 3.59 0.20 -3.74
C ASP A 121 4.98 -0.44 -3.70
N PHE A 122 5.82 -0.03 -2.74
CA PHE A 122 7.12 -0.66 -2.50
C PHE A 122 7.46 -0.73 -1.00
N LEU A 123 8.21 -1.76 -0.62
CA LEU A 123 9.03 -1.76 0.60
C LEU A 123 10.49 -1.70 0.17
N VAL A 124 11.29 -0.87 0.83
CA VAL A 124 12.73 -0.75 0.62
C VAL A 124 13.49 -1.22 1.84
N LYS A 125 14.51 -2.04 1.62
CA LYS A 125 15.43 -2.50 2.69
C LYS A 125 16.32 -1.35 3.15
N VAL A 126 16.45 -1.20 4.46
CA VAL A 126 17.32 -0.21 5.11
C VAL A 126 18.22 -0.87 6.15
N ASN A 127 19.37 -0.22 6.46
CA ASN A 127 20.36 -0.71 7.41
C ASN A 127 19.96 -0.34 8.86
N GLN A 128 18.86 -0.93 9.32
CA GLN A 128 18.37 -0.80 10.69
C GLN A 128 18.10 -2.21 11.21
N SER A 129 18.80 -2.65 12.25
CA SER A 129 18.63 -3.98 12.83
C SER A 129 17.20 -4.21 13.32
N SER A 130 16.66 -5.39 13.07
CA SER A 130 15.30 -5.77 13.39
C SER A 130 15.20 -7.27 13.72
N LYS A 131 13.97 -7.80 13.89
CA LYS A 131 13.76 -9.26 13.99
C LYS A 131 14.09 -10.01 12.69
N LEU A 132 14.28 -9.31 11.58
CA LEU A 132 14.62 -9.91 10.27
C LEU A 132 16.13 -10.18 10.15
N GLY A 133 16.98 -9.41 10.88
CA GLY A 133 18.44 -9.43 10.82
C GLY A 133 19.02 -8.04 10.99
N ASP A 134 20.14 -7.76 10.31
CA ASP A 134 20.80 -6.45 10.33
C ASP A 134 20.11 -5.42 9.41
N TRP A 135 18.87 -5.66 9.03
CA TRP A 135 18.05 -4.80 8.18
C TRP A 135 16.62 -4.72 8.67
N SER A 136 15.93 -3.72 8.19
CA SER A 136 14.49 -3.55 8.28
C SER A 136 13.94 -3.01 6.96
N TYR A 137 12.67 -2.65 6.93
CA TYR A 137 12.01 -2.09 5.74
C TYR A 137 11.32 -0.77 6.05
N GLU A 138 11.33 0.12 5.07
CA GLU A 138 10.55 1.36 5.02
C GLU A 138 9.55 1.28 3.87
N VAL A 139 8.44 2.01 4.00
CA VAL A 139 7.39 2.08 2.98
C VAL A 139 7.68 3.20 1.98
N ILE A 140 7.57 2.90 0.69
CA ILE A 140 7.55 3.89 -0.38
C ILE A 140 6.18 3.85 -1.05
N ASP A 141 5.55 5.00 -1.17
CA ASP A 141 4.32 5.20 -1.94
C ASP A 141 4.63 6.08 -3.15
N THR A 142 4.08 5.75 -4.32
CA THR A 142 4.31 6.48 -5.56
C THR A 142 3.15 7.44 -5.85
N LYS A 143 3.45 8.69 -6.18
CA LYS A 143 2.44 9.69 -6.49
C LYS A 143 2.84 10.54 -7.69
N LEU A 144 1.89 10.79 -8.59
CA LEU A 144 2.06 11.72 -9.71
C LEU A 144 2.04 13.19 -9.26
N SER A 145 1.46 13.47 -8.09
CA SER A 145 1.42 14.81 -7.53
C SER A 145 2.77 15.18 -6.92
N THR A 146 3.22 16.39 -7.15
CA THR A 146 4.41 16.95 -6.52
C THR A 146 4.19 17.29 -5.04
N GLU A 147 2.93 17.44 -4.63
CA GLU A 147 2.56 17.69 -3.23
C GLU A 147 2.01 16.44 -2.58
N THR A 148 2.52 16.13 -1.39
CA THR A 148 2.01 15.01 -0.59
C THR A 148 0.79 15.45 0.21
N ARG A 149 -0.32 14.75 0.00
CA ARG A 149 -1.57 15.00 0.72
C ARG A 149 -1.61 14.25 2.06
N ALA A 150 -2.36 14.78 3.02
CA ALA A 150 -2.53 14.13 4.33
C ALA A 150 -2.98 12.66 4.23
N GLY A 151 -3.84 12.32 3.26
CA GLY A 151 -4.27 10.93 3.02
C GLY A 151 -3.12 10.00 2.63
N THR A 152 -2.12 10.49 1.90
CA THR A 152 -0.91 9.73 1.57
C THR A 152 -0.06 9.48 2.82
N ILE A 153 0.15 10.50 3.66
CA ILE A 153 0.89 10.35 4.92
C ILE A 153 0.23 9.31 5.82
N LEU A 154 -1.10 9.38 5.96
CA LEU A 154 -1.85 8.40 6.75
C LEU A 154 -1.75 6.97 6.19
N GLN A 155 -1.75 6.82 4.88
CA GLN A 155 -1.59 5.54 4.22
C GLN A 155 -0.23 4.91 4.53
N ILE A 156 0.86 5.68 4.33
CA ILE A 156 2.22 5.17 4.57
C ILE A 156 2.50 4.98 6.07
N ALA A 157 1.94 5.82 6.95
CA ALA A 157 2.03 5.64 8.39
C ALA A 157 1.35 4.33 8.85
N LEU A 158 0.13 4.06 8.36
CA LEU A 158 -0.55 2.80 8.64
C LEU A 158 0.24 1.58 8.16
N TYR A 159 0.83 1.64 6.97
CA TYR A 159 1.65 0.55 6.46
C TYR A 159 2.95 0.40 7.26
N SER A 160 3.54 1.50 7.72
CA SER A 160 4.72 1.48 8.61
C SER A 160 4.41 0.81 9.95
N GLU A 161 3.23 1.05 10.54
CA GLU A 161 2.79 0.34 11.74
C GLU A 161 2.61 -1.17 11.48
N ILE A 162 2.03 -1.56 10.34
CA ILE A 162 1.83 -2.98 10.02
C ILE A 162 3.17 -3.70 9.82
N ILE A 163 4.14 -3.09 9.13
CA ILE A 163 5.46 -3.70 8.98
C ILE A 163 6.25 -3.71 10.30
N ALA A 164 6.03 -2.72 11.18
CA ALA A 164 6.63 -2.73 12.52
C ALA A 164 6.20 -3.94 13.36
N GLU A 165 4.95 -4.40 13.24
CA GLU A 165 4.47 -5.64 13.87
C GLU A 165 5.27 -6.86 13.36
N ILE A 166 5.63 -6.89 12.06
CA ILE A 166 6.36 -7.98 11.42
C ILE A 166 7.84 -7.93 11.82
N GLN A 167 8.49 -6.79 11.64
CA GLN A 167 9.94 -6.63 11.81
C GLN A 167 10.37 -6.29 13.25
N GLY A 168 9.42 -5.94 14.12
CA GLY A 168 9.66 -5.68 15.55
C GLY A 168 10.33 -4.34 15.85
N VAL A 169 10.44 -3.46 14.85
CA VAL A 169 10.97 -2.10 14.98
C VAL A 169 10.15 -1.18 14.08
N LEU A 170 9.85 0.03 14.55
CA LEU A 170 9.19 1.03 13.73
C LEU A 170 10.18 1.57 12.70
N PRO A 171 9.79 1.71 11.42
CA PRO A 171 10.61 2.39 10.41
C PRO A 171 10.98 3.81 10.87
N GLU A 172 12.22 4.22 10.62
CA GLU A 172 12.68 5.58 10.94
C GLU A 172 12.06 6.60 9.98
N ASN A 173 11.83 6.19 8.73
CA ASN A 173 11.29 7.07 7.72
C ASN A 173 10.13 6.42 6.96
N MET A 174 9.35 7.28 6.33
CA MET A 174 8.34 6.96 5.33
C MET A 174 8.67 7.75 4.06
N ARG A 175 8.45 7.17 2.87
CA ARG A 175 8.91 7.77 1.61
C ARG A 175 7.77 7.93 0.62
N VAL A 176 7.78 9.05 -0.09
CA VAL A 176 6.89 9.31 -1.23
C VAL A 176 7.75 9.60 -2.46
N ARG A 177 7.65 8.73 -3.47
CA ARG A 177 8.30 8.94 -4.77
C ARG A 177 7.37 9.74 -5.67
N THR A 178 7.84 10.90 -6.10
CA THR A 178 7.21 11.75 -7.10
C THR A 178 8.03 11.74 -8.39
N PRO A 179 7.52 12.26 -9.53
CA PRO A 179 8.31 12.38 -10.76
C PRO A 179 9.58 13.21 -10.60
N GLU A 180 9.60 14.15 -9.67
CA GLU A 180 10.70 15.11 -9.49
C GLU A 180 11.69 14.65 -8.41
N SER A 181 11.21 13.97 -7.37
CA SER A 181 12.03 13.66 -6.19
C SER A 181 11.47 12.52 -5.36
N GLU A 182 12.26 12.02 -4.41
CA GLU A 182 11.80 11.23 -3.28
C GLU A 182 11.76 12.11 -2.03
N ILE A 183 10.58 12.19 -1.40
CA ILE A 183 10.35 12.98 -0.20
C ILE A 183 10.37 12.00 0.99
N VAL A 184 11.15 12.31 2.01
CA VAL A 184 11.31 11.50 3.23
C VAL A 184 10.65 12.22 4.40
N TYR A 185 9.84 11.47 5.19
CA TYR A 185 9.11 11.95 6.35
C TYR A 185 9.55 11.23 7.62
#